data_68fc977c2b1a2ff6bcf2a274a048b0e8
#
_entry.id   68fc977c2b1a2ff6bcf2a274a048b0e8
#
_cell.length_a   1.000
_cell.length_b   1.000
_cell.length_c   1.000
_cell.angle_alpha   90.00
_cell.angle_beta   90.00
_cell.angle_gamma   90.00
#
_symmetry.space_group_name_H-M   'P 1'
#
loop_
_entity.id
_entity.type
_entity.pdbx_description
1 polymer ?
#
loop_
_entity_poly.entity_id
_entity_poly.type
_entity_poly.pdbx_seq_one_letter_code
_entity_poly.pdbx_strand_id
1 'polypeptide(L)'
;MNKQIKERLLVLSLFILSVITANAADKVIKVSQNGNAASAIRAALEKAAAMKGSPVTLKLDLGVWNIPREESTVRKYYISNTTSESENPDPSKHIALLMRGLRNVTIDGSGSTLMLDGEMSAFVIDSCQNITLRNLTIDNAHPTQTEMTVEADGKDYMICRTHATSQYRIKNGKVEWYGRGWAFTNGIAQWYDPVRDVTWRDWSPTDNVVEAREMEPGKLYIKYNKKPAVPVGTVFQMRDAIRREACGLIWQSKNVRLDNVRVYYLSNFGVVGQVSENISIHRCWFAPEEGSGRTNAGFADFVQMSGCRGLIDITDTKFAGAHDDPINVHGTHLQIVRATSANTLLLRYMHHQTFGFQSFHRGDDIEIVNPETLLAEGTFKVKNARMVSPREIEITLTKPVPANLLKNGARVVENITWTPRVHIARCHFSRIPTRGILITTRQPSVIEDNYFYGMQMSAILVADDARSWFESGPVHNLTIRNNVFNRCLGSIIWINPENRKKAGAVHRNITIENNVFTLNSKNDKPVVYHSVDNLKIKNNIVINPDGSSSLY
;
A
#
# COMPACT_ATOMS: atom_id res chain seq x y z
N MET A 1 32.20 -50.65 -16.39
CA MET A 1 31.42 -49.58 -15.75
C MET A 1 30.88 -48.67 -16.85
N ASN A 2 29.57 -48.61 -17.02
CA ASN A 2 28.87 -48.12 -18.20
C ASN A 2 29.03 -46.57 -18.33
N LYS A 3 29.25 -46.06 -19.55
CA LYS A 3 29.45 -44.63 -19.84
C LYS A 3 28.33 -43.74 -19.23
N GLN A 4 27.11 -44.23 -19.18
CA GLN A 4 25.97 -43.56 -18.54
C GLN A 4 26.06 -43.42 -17.02
N ILE A 5 26.78 -44.34 -16.33
CA ILE A 5 27.02 -44.26 -14.89
C ILE A 5 28.08 -43.20 -14.57
N LYS A 6 29.09 -43.04 -15.44
CA LYS A 6 30.08 -41.97 -15.29
C LYS A 6 29.51 -40.59 -15.53
N GLU A 7 28.61 -40.42 -16.50
CA GLU A 7 27.93 -39.15 -16.75
C GLU A 7 26.97 -38.76 -15.63
N ARG A 8 26.22 -39.72 -15.04
CA ARG A 8 25.37 -39.47 -13.87
C ARG A 8 26.16 -39.15 -12.59
N LEU A 9 27.30 -39.76 -12.39
CA LEU A 9 28.22 -39.46 -11.28
C LEU A 9 28.90 -38.09 -11.47
N LEU A 10 29.21 -37.66 -12.70
CA LEU A 10 29.77 -36.36 -13.00
C LEU A 10 28.71 -35.25 -12.82
N VAL A 11 27.45 -35.48 -13.18
CA VAL A 11 26.36 -34.55 -12.95
C VAL A 11 26.01 -34.44 -11.45
N LEU A 12 26.06 -35.55 -10.71
CA LEU A 12 25.84 -35.53 -9.27
C LEU A 12 26.98 -34.82 -8.50
N SER A 13 28.24 -34.95 -8.97
CA SER A 13 29.38 -34.25 -8.37
C SER A 13 29.39 -32.75 -8.70
N LEU A 14 28.90 -32.34 -9.87
CA LEU A 14 28.69 -30.93 -10.22
C LEU A 14 27.54 -30.29 -9.46
N PHE A 15 26.51 -31.08 -9.08
CA PHE A 15 25.41 -30.60 -8.22
C PHE A 15 25.80 -30.48 -6.73
N ILE A 16 26.76 -31.28 -6.27
CA ILE A 16 27.27 -31.22 -4.88
C ILE A 16 28.35 -30.13 -4.72
N LEU A 17 29.04 -29.73 -5.80
CA LEU A 17 30.03 -28.64 -5.74
C LEU A 17 29.42 -27.22 -5.80
N SER A 18 28.10 -27.08 -6.04
CA SER A 18 27.44 -25.78 -6.12
C SER A 18 26.77 -25.34 -4.79
N VAL A 19 26.97 -26.05 -3.68
CA VAL A 19 26.31 -25.75 -2.37
C VAL A 19 27.31 -25.59 -1.22
N ILE A 20 28.58 -25.39 -1.48
CA ILE A 20 29.50 -24.87 -0.47
C ILE A 20 29.83 -23.41 -0.83
N THR A 21 28.81 -22.55 -0.85
CA THR A 21 29.02 -21.17 -0.43
C THR A 21 29.30 -21.26 1.07
N ALA A 22 30.53 -21.04 1.48
CA ALA A 22 30.85 -20.81 2.87
C ALA A 22 29.87 -19.75 3.38
N ASN A 23 28.91 -20.15 4.23
CA ASN A 23 28.12 -19.22 5.01
C ASN A 23 29.14 -18.50 5.92
N ALA A 24 29.62 -17.33 5.45
CA ALA A 24 30.27 -16.41 6.36
C ALA A 24 29.26 -16.20 7.50
N ALA A 25 29.61 -16.59 8.71
CA ALA A 25 28.72 -16.47 9.86
C ALA A 25 28.20 -15.03 9.92
N ASP A 26 26.88 -14.85 9.91
CA ASP A 26 26.25 -13.53 10.00
C ASP A 26 26.84 -12.77 11.19
N LYS A 27 27.49 -11.66 10.92
CA LYS A 27 28.01 -10.81 12.00
C LYS A 27 26.84 -10.14 12.70
N VAL A 28 26.72 -10.37 13.99
CA VAL A 28 25.69 -9.72 14.82
C VAL A 28 26.27 -8.47 15.48
N ILE A 29 25.62 -7.34 15.25
CA ILE A 29 25.87 -6.09 15.96
C ILE A 29 24.71 -5.87 16.91
N LYS A 30 24.98 -5.96 18.21
CA LYS A 30 24.01 -5.59 19.25
C LYS A 30 23.85 -4.08 19.25
N VAL A 31 22.60 -3.63 19.32
CA VAL A 31 22.24 -2.21 19.34
C VAL A 31 21.50 -1.94 20.63
N SER A 32 22.16 -1.22 21.54
CA SER A 32 21.60 -0.90 22.85
C SER A 32 21.13 0.55 22.90
N GLN A 33 20.07 0.77 23.65
CA GLN A 33 19.45 2.08 23.85
C GLN A 33 20.21 2.89 24.91
N ASN A 34 21.43 3.31 24.59
CA ASN A 34 22.23 4.16 25.46
C ASN A 34 21.91 5.63 25.19
N GLY A 35 20.82 6.15 25.77
CA GLY A 35 20.36 7.53 25.57
C GLY A 35 19.38 7.67 24.39
N ASN A 36 19.82 8.23 23.26
CA ASN A 36 18.97 8.54 22.11
C ASN A 36 18.79 7.34 21.17
N ALA A 37 17.55 6.84 21.03
CA ALA A 37 17.19 5.69 20.21
C ALA A 37 17.56 5.87 18.73
N ALA A 38 17.24 7.05 18.15
CA ALA A 38 17.50 7.34 16.75
C ALA A 38 19.00 7.37 16.44
N SER A 39 19.81 7.92 17.34
CA SER A 39 21.28 7.97 17.20
C SER A 39 21.91 6.60 17.31
N ALA A 40 21.45 5.73 18.22
CA ALA A 40 21.93 4.36 18.35
C ALA A 40 21.69 3.55 17.07
N ILE A 41 20.50 3.67 16.50
CA ILE A 41 20.14 3.00 15.24
C ILE A 41 20.97 3.54 14.07
N ARG A 42 21.13 4.86 13.93
CA ARG A 42 21.97 5.46 12.88
C ARG A 42 23.41 4.96 12.96
N ALA A 43 24.02 4.97 14.14
CA ALA A 43 25.37 4.47 14.34
C ALA A 43 25.52 2.98 13.97
N ALA A 44 24.49 2.16 14.25
CA ALA A 44 24.48 0.76 13.87
C ALA A 44 24.37 0.59 12.34
N LEU A 45 23.55 1.39 11.67
CA LEU A 45 23.42 1.38 10.20
C LEU A 45 24.73 1.84 9.52
N GLU A 46 25.44 2.81 10.07
CA GLU A 46 26.77 3.24 9.59
C GLU A 46 27.81 2.12 9.72
N LYS A 47 27.80 1.39 10.85
CA LYS A 47 28.65 0.18 11.02
C LYS A 47 28.32 -0.89 10.00
N ALA A 48 27.03 -1.13 9.71
CA ALA A 48 26.60 -2.06 8.67
C ALA A 48 27.08 -1.62 7.27
N ALA A 49 26.97 -0.33 6.96
CA ALA A 49 27.46 0.23 5.69
C ALA A 49 28.99 0.03 5.52
N ALA A 50 29.76 0.21 6.59
CA ALA A 50 31.21 -0.01 6.59
C ALA A 50 31.62 -1.47 6.30
N MET A 51 30.69 -2.43 6.44
CA MET A 51 30.94 -3.85 6.13
C MET A 51 30.91 -4.18 4.63
N LYS A 52 30.63 -3.20 3.78
CA LYS A 52 30.70 -3.28 2.30
C LYS A 52 29.93 -4.48 1.72
N GLY A 53 28.76 -4.78 2.29
CA GLY A 53 27.85 -5.83 1.81
C GLY A 53 28.11 -7.23 2.37
N SER A 54 29.00 -7.42 3.31
CA SER A 54 29.04 -8.66 4.10
C SER A 54 27.75 -8.82 4.91
N PRO A 55 27.21 -10.04 5.06
CA PRO A 55 25.99 -10.25 5.83
C PRO A 55 26.13 -9.75 7.28
N VAL A 56 25.13 -8.98 7.72
CA VAL A 56 25.10 -8.44 9.09
C VAL A 56 23.67 -8.37 9.64
N THR A 57 23.53 -8.77 10.89
CA THR A 57 22.30 -8.59 11.64
C THR A 57 22.50 -7.51 12.71
N LEU A 58 21.72 -6.42 12.60
CA LEU A 58 21.58 -5.42 13.66
C LEU A 58 20.49 -5.92 14.59
N LYS A 59 20.87 -6.33 15.80
CA LYS A 59 19.95 -6.88 16.80
C LYS A 59 19.68 -5.83 17.86
N LEU A 60 18.43 -5.34 17.92
CA LEU A 60 18.01 -4.36 18.92
C LEU A 60 17.84 -5.06 20.28
N ASP A 61 18.21 -4.38 21.34
CA ASP A 61 17.85 -4.80 22.69
C ASP A 61 16.32 -4.68 22.86
N LEU A 62 15.73 -5.64 23.58
CA LEU A 62 14.28 -5.66 23.81
C LEU A 62 13.84 -4.41 24.58
N GLY A 63 12.81 -3.73 24.11
CA GLY A 63 12.23 -2.56 24.76
C GLY A 63 11.45 -1.64 23.82
N VAL A 64 11.03 -0.51 24.36
CA VAL A 64 10.38 0.57 23.59
C VAL A 64 11.43 1.59 23.16
N TRP A 65 11.57 1.77 21.86
CA TRP A 65 12.50 2.70 21.23
C TRP A 65 11.74 3.97 20.83
N ASN A 66 11.74 4.96 21.73
CA ASN A 66 11.06 6.23 21.48
C ASN A 66 11.87 7.07 20.51
N ILE A 67 11.24 7.46 19.39
CA ILE A 67 11.88 8.27 18.35
C ILE A 67 11.03 9.53 18.13
N PRO A 68 11.41 10.66 18.76
CA PRO A 68 10.78 11.94 18.51
C PRO A 68 11.06 12.42 17.07
N ARG A 69 10.09 13.12 16.47
CA ARG A 69 10.19 13.64 15.11
C ARG A 69 11.44 14.51 14.88
N GLU A 70 11.85 15.26 15.88
CA GLU A 70 13.03 16.15 15.83
C GLU A 70 14.34 15.38 15.70
N GLU A 71 14.38 14.13 16.11
CA GLU A 71 15.55 13.25 16.04
C GLU A 71 15.61 12.43 14.74
N SER A 72 14.59 12.54 13.89
CA SER A 72 14.51 11.86 12.61
C SER A 72 15.52 12.40 11.61
N THR A 73 15.86 11.59 10.62
CA THR A 73 16.64 12.04 9.46
C THR A 73 15.70 12.68 8.45
N VAL A 74 16.00 13.91 8.01
CA VAL A 74 15.19 14.62 7.00
C VAL A 74 15.77 14.42 5.61
N ARG A 75 14.92 13.99 4.65
CA ARG A 75 15.33 13.81 3.25
C ARG A 75 14.16 13.97 2.29
N LYS A 76 14.44 14.46 1.09
CA LYS A 76 13.42 14.64 0.04
C LYS A 76 13.15 13.33 -0.68
N TYR A 77 11.88 12.92 -0.70
CA TYR A 77 11.35 11.82 -1.49
C TYR A 77 10.00 12.18 -2.08
N TYR A 78 9.82 11.86 -3.35
CA TYR A 78 8.53 11.88 -4.02
C TYR A 78 7.96 10.47 -3.97
N ILE A 79 6.86 10.31 -3.26
CA ILE A 79 6.23 9.01 -3.01
C ILE A 79 4.87 9.00 -3.71
N SER A 80 4.62 7.96 -4.52
CA SER A 80 3.36 7.77 -5.24
C SER A 80 2.16 7.85 -4.28
N ASN A 81 1.10 8.54 -4.74
CA ASN A 81 -0.16 8.73 -4.01
C ASN A 81 -0.04 9.45 -2.65
N THR A 82 1.02 10.23 -2.45
CA THR A 82 1.13 11.13 -1.30
C THR A 82 0.68 12.55 -1.67
N THR A 83 1.36 13.59 -1.26
CA THR A 83 0.96 14.98 -1.52
C THR A 83 1.32 15.46 -2.93
N SER A 84 0.47 16.32 -3.49
CA SER A 84 0.81 17.18 -4.62
C SER A 84 1.59 18.42 -4.15
N GLU A 85 2.15 19.18 -5.11
CA GLU A 85 2.85 20.42 -4.81
C GLU A 85 1.92 21.50 -4.21
N SER A 86 0.62 21.47 -4.54
CA SER A 86 -0.37 22.39 -3.99
C SER A 86 -0.81 22.03 -2.57
N GLU A 87 -0.80 20.74 -2.22
CA GLU A 87 -1.14 20.26 -0.87
C GLU A 87 0.04 20.39 0.09
N ASN A 88 1.24 20.09 -0.38
CA ASN A 88 2.49 20.27 0.35
C ASN A 88 3.66 20.47 -0.62
N PRO A 89 4.17 21.70 -0.80
CA PRO A 89 5.24 22.00 -1.76
C PRO A 89 6.60 21.42 -1.34
N ASP A 90 6.80 21.07 -0.06
CA ASP A 90 8.05 20.47 0.42
C ASP A 90 7.97 18.93 0.42
N PRO A 91 8.72 18.23 -0.45
CA PRO A 91 8.76 16.78 -0.47
C PRO A 91 9.64 16.17 0.63
N SER A 92 10.13 16.95 1.59
CA SER A 92 10.94 16.46 2.71
C SER A 92 10.13 15.50 3.58
N LYS A 93 10.77 14.38 3.94
CA LYS A 93 10.24 13.35 4.83
C LYS A 93 11.08 13.27 6.10
N HIS A 94 10.42 13.10 7.24
CA HIS A 94 11.04 12.80 8.50
C HIS A 94 11.14 11.29 8.69
N ILE A 95 12.31 10.72 8.80
CA ILE A 95 12.57 9.29 8.70
C ILE A 95 13.24 8.77 9.96
N ALA A 96 12.60 7.80 10.64
CA ALA A 96 13.17 7.17 11.84
C ALA A 96 14.33 6.22 11.47
N LEU A 97 14.13 5.33 10.49
CA LEU A 97 15.12 4.36 10.02
C LEU A 97 15.45 4.63 8.55
N LEU A 98 16.55 5.31 8.26
CA LEU A 98 17.02 5.50 6.88
C LEU A 98 18.11 4.49 6.52
N MET A 99 17.77 3.50 5.69
CA MET A 99 18.69 2.55 5.07
C MET A 99 18.96 2.99 3.64
N ARG A 100 20.21 3.27 3.30
CA ARG A 100 20.56 3.72 1.96
C ARG A 100 21.84 3.04 1.44
N GLY A 101 21.73 2.46 0.23
CA GLY A 101 22.85 1.78 -0.42
C GLY A 101 23.36 0.54 0.32
N LEU A 102 22.59 0.02 1.28
CA LEU A 102 22.97 -1.13 2.10
C LEU A 102 22.76 -2.45 1.33
N ARG A 103 23.55 -3.45 1.67
CA ARG A 103 23.43 -4.80 1.13
C ARG A 103 23.55 -5.84 2.24
N ASN A 104 22.71 -6.90 2.16
CA ASN A 104 22.73 -8.04 3.07
C ASN A 104 22.62 -7.65 4.55
N VAL A 105 21.64 -6.77 4.87
CA VAL A 105 21.40 -6.27 6.23
C VAL A 105 20.07 -6.78 6.75
N THR A 106 20.10 -7.39 7.92
CA THR A 106 18.91 -7.72 8.70
C THR A 106 18.82 -6.79 9.91
N ILE A 107 17.67 -6.14 10.08
CA ILE A 107 17.31 -5.48 11.34
C ILE A 107 16.36 -6.42 12.09
N ASP A 108 16.82 -6.95 13.20
CA ASP A 108 16.05 -7.80 14.10
C ASP A 108 15.65 -7.00 15.33
N GLY A 109 14.37 -6.67 15.43
CA GLY A 109 13.81 -5.92 16.55
C GLY A 109 13.79 -6.71 17.87
N SER A 110 13.99 -8.03 17.82
CA SER A 110 13.93 -8.90 19.02
C SER A 110 12.61 -8.79 19.79
N GLY A 111 11.52 -8.37 19.14
CA GLY A 111 10.22 -8.09 19.76
C GLY A 111 10.05 -6.67 20.29
N SER A 112 11.01 -5.78 20.02
CA SER A 112 10.94 -4.36 20.42
C SER A 112 9.90 -3.58 19.64
N THR A 113 9.48 -2.44 20.23
CA THR A 113 8.60 -1.46 19.61
C THR A 113 9.37 -0.20 19.23
N LEU A 114 9.31 0.20 17.97
CA LEU A 114 9.63 1.56 17.56
C LEU A 114 8.39 2.43 17.80
N MET A 115 8.47 3.25 18.83
CA MET A 115 7.42 4.21 19.18
C MET A 115 7.75 5.56 18.56
N LEU A 116 7.03 5.89 17.49
CA LEU A 116 7.19 7.17 16.80
C LEU A 116 6.41 8.26 17.52
N ASP A 117 7.04 9.41 17.78
CA ASP A 117 6.35 10.54 18.36
C ASP A 117 6.36 11.72 17.37
N GLY A 118 5.30 11.78 16.59
CA GLY A 118 5.05 12.77 15.56
C GLY A 118 4.82 12.20 14.15
N GLU A 119 4.47 13.10 13.23
CA GLU A 119 4.25 12.76 11.82
C GLU A 119 5.58 12.46 11.14
N MET A 120 5.86 11.18 10.86
CA MET A 120 7.11 10.73 10.25
C MET A 120 6.97 9.36 9.59
N SER A 121 7.92 9.02 8.72
CA SER A 121 8.12 7.70 8.16
C SER A 121 8.89 6.80 9.14
N ALA A 122 8.39 5.58 9.39
CA ALA A 122 9.09 4.61 10.24
C ALA A 122 10.39 4.14 9.59
N PHE A 123 10.37 3.87 8.28
CA PHE A 123 11.57 3.46 7.57
C PHE A 123 11.59 3.89 6.09
N VAL A 124 12.79 4.09 5.57
CA VAL A 124 13.06 4.22 4.14
C VAL A 124 14.20 3.27 3.77
N ILE A 125 13.97 2.42 2.75
CA ILE A 125 14.94 1.49 2.16
C ILE A 125 15.24 1.99 0.75
N ASP A 126 16.34 2.74 0.60
CA ASP A 126 16.71 3.44 -0.64
C ASP A 126 17.94 2.81 -1.29
N SER A 127 17.79 2.33 -2.52
CA SER A 127 18.89 1.76 -3.32
C SER A 127 19.61 0.60 -2.61
N CYS A 128 18.85 -0.22 -1.89
CA CYS A 128 19.37 -1.32 -1.09
C CYS A 128 19.17 -2.69 -1.78
N GLN A 129 19.88 -3.70 -1.28
CA GLN A 129 19.72 -5.07 -1.75
C GLN A 129 19.80 -6.08 -0.60
N ASN A 130 18.86 -7.07 -0.58
CA ASN A 130 18.78 -8.12 0.43
C ASN A 130 18.62 -7.51 1.85
N ILE A 131 17.53 -6.79 2.08
CA ILE A 131 17.22 -6.17 3.36
C ILE A 131 16.08 -6.94 4.01
N THR A 132 16.22 -7.24 5.29
CA THR A 132 15.16 -7.83 6.10
C THR A 132 14.90 -6.97 7.34
N LEU A 133 13.64 -6.59 7.55
CA LEU A 133 13.13 -6.09 8.83
C LEU A 133 12.34 -7.21 9.45
N ARG A 134 12.66 -7.59 10.69
CA ARG A 134 11.93 -8.68 11.35
C ARG A 134 11.75 -8.50 12.85
N ASN A 135 10.74 -9.19 13.39
CA ASN A 135 10.47 -9.24 14.84
C ASN A 135 10.37 -7.85 15.48
N LEU A 136 9.66 -6.94 14.83
CA LEU A 136 9.60 -5.53 15.18
C LEU A 136 8.16 -5.06 15.22
N THR A 137 7.83 -4.24 16.21
CA THR A 137 6.56 -3.50 16.27
C THR A 137 6.82 -2.03 15.89
N ILE A 138 5.93 -1.44 15.12
CA ILE A 138 5.90 -0.01 14.78
C ILE A 138 4.59 0.54 15.30
N ASP A 139 4.65 1.59 16.10
CA ASP A 139 3.48 2.29 16.61
C ASP A 139 3.74 3.80 16.73
N ASN A 140 2.68 4.56 17.00
CA ASN A 140 2.75 6.01 17.19
C ASN A 140 2.18 6.39 18.56
N ALA A 141 2.91 7.22 19.27
CA ALA A 141 2.47 7.75 20.57
C ALA A 141 1.16 8.54 20.41
N HIS A 142 1.07 9.33 19.35
CA HIS A 142 -0.10 10.12 18.97
C HIS A 142 -0.41 9.94 17.48
N PRO A 143 -1.25 8.95 17.11
CA PRO A 143 -1.64 8.68 15.74
C PRO A 143 -2.19 9.92 15.03
N THR A 144 -1.79 10.15 13.78
CA THR A 144 -2.31 11.24 12.92
C THR A 144 -3.78 11.05 12.53
N GLN A 145 -4.36 9.91 12.90
CA GLN A 145 -5.78 9.61 12.85
C GLN A 145 -6.31 9.52 14.28
N THR A 146 -7.33 10.29 14.60
CA THR A 146 -7.90 10.40 15.93
C THR A 146 -9.23 9.68 16.02
N GLU A 147 -9.58 9.23 17.22
CA GLU A 147 -10.81 8.48 17.45
C GLU A 147 -11.64 9.10 18.57
N MET A 148 -12.95 9.10 18.40
CA MET A 148 -13.92 9.39 19.46
C MET A 148 -15.15 8.52 19.34
N THR A 149 -15.67 8.05 20.48
CA THR A 149 -16.86 7.20 20.58
C THR A 149 -18.07 8.05 21.00
N VAL A 150 -19.19 7.86 20.35
CA VAL A 150 -20.46 8.53 20.65
C VAL A 150 -21.05 7.93 21.92
N GLU A 151 -21.18 8.74 22.99
CA GLU A 151 -21.84 8.37 24.24
C GLU A 151 -23.30 8.85 24.30
N ALA A 152 -23.62 9.94 23.61
CA ALA A 152 -25.00 10.42 23.46
C ALA A 152 -25.18 11.15 22.13
N ASP A 153 -26.37 10.98 21.52
CA ASP A 153 -26.75 11.61 20.25
C ASP A 153 -28.05 12.42 20.47
N GLY A 154 -27.96 13.74 20.45
CA GLY A 154 -29.08 14.67 20.51
C GLY A 154 -29.46 15.19 19.13
N LYS A 155 -30.50 16.02 19.05
CA LYS A 155 -31.02 16.59 17.81
C LYS A 155 -29.94 17.40 17.05
N ASP A 156 -29.20 18.26 17.78
CA ASP A 156 -28.20 19.18 17.24
C ASP A 156 -26.87 19.10 17.99
N TYR A 157 -26.67 18.08 18.82
CA TYR A 157 -25.40 17.87 19.53
C TYR A 157 -25.04 16.39 19.65
N MET A 158 -23.79 16.13 19.97
CA MET A 158 -23.31 14.83 20.44
C MET A 158 -22.44 15.00 21.68
N ILE A 159 -22.42 13.96 22.52
CA ILE A 159 -21.41 13.77 23.56
C ILE A 159 -20.53 12.63 23.14
N CYS A 160 -19.23 12.89 23.05
CA CYS A 160 -18.26 11.91 22.57
C CYS A 160 -17.12 11.74 23.56
N ARG A 161 -16.61 10.51 23.69
CA ARG A 161 -15.40 10.17 24.43
C ARG A 161 -14.24 10.00 23.46
N THR A 162 -13.17 10.77 23.65
CA THR A 162 -11.95 10.65 22.84
C THR A 162 -11.14 9.43 23.28
N HIS A 163 -10.46 8.78 22.35
CA HIS A 163 -9.46 7.76 22.68
C HIS A 163 -8.25 8.40 23.38
N ALA A 164 -7.62 7.70 24.31
CA ALA A 164 -6.51 8.23 25.13
C ALA A 164 -5.30 8.72 24.31
N THR A 165 -5.04 8.12 23.13
CA THR A 165 -3.95 8.56 22.23
C THR A 165 -4.32 9.73 21.33
N SER A 166 -5.61 10.15 21.30
CA SER A 166 -6.11 11.23 20.46
C SER A 166 -6.02 12.56 21.18
N GLN A 167 -4.93 13.28 20.97
CA GLN A 167 -4.73 14.61 21.57
C GLN A 167 -5.60 15.67 20.90
N TYR A 168 -6.20 16.53 21.71
CA TYR A 168 -7.02 17.63 21.22
C TYR A 168 -6.91 18.85 22.14
N ARG A 169 -7.37 19.99 21.61
CA ARG A 169 -7.64 21.22 22.37
C ARG A 169 -8.84 21.93 21.77
N ILE A 170 -9.53 22.73 22.60
CA ILE A 170 -10.59 23.58 22.10
C ILE A 170 -10.00 24.92 21.68
N LYS A 171 -10.19 25.27 20.40
CA LYS A 171 -9.71 26.51 19.81
C LYS A 171 -10.83 27.18 19.02
N ASN A 172 -11.17 28.41 19.38
CA ASN A 172 -12.24 29.17 18.74
C ASN A 172 -13.59 28.37 18.69
N GLY A 173 -13.93 27.67 19.78
CA GLY A 173 -15.16 26.87 19.86
C GLY A 173 -15.17 25.60 18.99
N LYS A 174 -14.04 25.17 18.47
CA LYS A 174 -13.89 23.92 17.69
C LYS A 174 -12.83 23.02 18.29
N VAL A 175 -12.95 21.72 18.02
CA VAL A 175 -11.93 20.74 18.39
C VAL A 175 -10.79 20.83 17.37
N GLU A 176 -9.60 21.15 17.82
CA GLU A 176 -8.35 21.01 17.05
C GLU A 176 -7.62 19.76 17.55
N TRP A 177 -7.54 18.76 16.69
CA TRP A 177 -6.75 17.55 16.91
C TRP A 177 -5.28 17.83 16.54
N TYR A 178 -4.34 17.36 17.35
CA TYR A 178 -2.92 17.69 17.12
C TYR A 178 -1.95 16.63 17.64
N GLY A 179 -0.75 16.69 17.13
CA GLY A 179 0.44 15.98 17.60
C GLY A 179 1.70 16.68 17.08
N ARG A 180 2.86 16.08 17.28
CA ARG A 180 4.10 16.66 16.77
C ARG A 180 4.12 16.67 15.25
N GLY A 181 4.19 17.84 14.64
CA GLY A 181 4.27 18.03 13.19
C GLY A 181 2.93 17.99 12.44
N TRP A 182 1.79 17.84 13.12
CA TRP A 182 0.48 17.85 12.49
C TRP A 182 -0.61 18.45 13.39
N ALA A 183 -1.61 19.03 12.76
CA ALA A 183 -2.86 19.43 13.40
C ALA A 183 -3.96 19.57 12.36
N PHE A 184 -5.21 19.32 12.74
CA PHE A 184 -6.38 19.60 11.91
C PHE A 184 -7.61 19.92 12.77
N THR A 185 -8.50 20.73 12.20
CA THR A 185 -9.82 21.06 12.78
C THR A 185 -10.94 20.50 11.92
N ASN A 186 -10.76 20.54 10.59
CA ASN A 186 -11.66 19.93 9.62
C ASN A 186 -10.93 18.74 8.98
N GLY A 187 -11.64 17.63 8.80
CA GLY A 187 -11.03 16.42 8.29
C GLY A 187 -12.07 15.47 7.70
N ILE A 188 -11.58 14.42 7.10
CA ILE A 188 -12.42 13.31 6.65
C ILE A 188 -12.59 12.29 7.75
N ALA A 189 -13.73 11.61 7.77
CA ALA A 189 -14.04 10.60 8.77
C ALA A 189 -14.55 9.33 8.13
N GLN A 190 -14.45 8.26 8.90
CA GLN A 190 -15.23 7.06 8.72
C GLN A 190 -15.82 6.63 10.05
N TRP A 191 -16.84 5.81 9.96
CA TRP A 191 -17.60 5.30 11.09
C TRP A 191 -17.25 3.84 11.29
N TYR A 192 -17.05 3.44 12.52
CA TYR A 192 -16.87 2.05 12.91
C TYR A 192 -17.98 1.62 13.86
N ASP A 193 -18.63 0.52 13.53
CA ASP A 193 -19.61 -0.16 14.38
C ASP A 193 -18.92 -1.33 15.12
N PRO A 194 -18.70 -1.24 16.43
CA PRO A 194 -18.02 -2.28 17.19
C PRO A 194 -18.85 -3.56 17.35
N VAL A 195 -20.17 -3.50 17.19
CA VAL A 195 -21.06 -4.67 17.29
C VAL A 195 -20.98 -5.52 16.02
N ARG A 196 -20.96 -4.86 14.86
CA ARG A 196 -20.89 -5.51 13.56
C ARG A 196 -19.47 -5.74 13.08
N ASP A 197 -18.49 -5.14 13.72
CA ASP A 197 -17.06 -5.11 13.33
C ASP A 197 -16.84 -4.61 11.90
N VAL A 198 -17.52 -3.52 11.52
CA VAL A 198 -17.55 -2.97 10.15
C VAL A 198 -17.23 -1.48 10.18
N THR A 199 -16.42 -1.03 9.24
CA THR A 199 -16.06 0.38 9.01
C THR A 199 -16.57 0.83 7.65
N TRP A 200 -17.19 2.02 7.57
CA TRP A 200 -17.63 2.62 6.31
C TRP A 200 -17.37 4.12 6.27
N ARG A 201 -17.33 4.71 5.08
CA ARG A 201 -17.19 6.15 4.88
C ARG A 201 -18.55 6.83 4.99
N ASP A 202 -18.62 7.89 5.78
CA ASP A 202 -19.84 8.68 5.96
C ASP A 202 -19.47 10.10 6.40
N TRP A 203 -20.48 10.85 6.85
CA TRP A 203 -20.36 12.23 7.32
C TRP A 203 -19.25 12.40 8.38
N SER A 204 -18.51 13.52 8.28
CA SER A 204 -17.47 13.84 9.25
C SER A 204 -18.01 14.62 10.44
N PRO A 205 -17.75 14.20 11.68
CA PRO A 205 -18.15 14.94 12.88
C PRO A 205 -17.37 16.25 13.08
N THR A 206 -16.44 16.58 12.18
CA THR A 206 -15.79 17.90 12.12
C THR A 206 -16.60 18.90 11.31
N ASP A 207 -17.60 18.44 10.53
CA ASP A 207 -18.41 19.28 9.66
C ASP A 207 -19.54 19.96 10.42
N ASN A 208 -19.86 21.20 10.06
CA ASN A 208 -20.97 21.97 10.59
C ASN A 208 -20.93 22.21 12.13
N VAL A 209 -19.75 22.10 12.75
CA VAL A 209 -19.57 22.37 14.18
C VAL A 209 -19.82 23.86 14.46
N VAL A 210 -20.73 24.14 15.39
CA VAL A 210 -21.04 25.48 15.91
C VAL A 210 -20.17 25.78 17.13
N GLU A 211 -20.16 24.82 18.07
CA GLU A 211 -19.49 24.95 19.35
C GLU A 211 -19.03 23.58 19.84
N ALA A 212 -17.81 23.54 20.35
CA ALA A 212 -17.30 22.39 21.09
C ALA A 212 -16.77 22.84 22.45
N ARG A 213 -17.02 22.04 23.49
CA ARG A 213 -16.47 22.24 24.83
C ARG A 213 -16.17 20.91 25.48
N GLU A 214 -15.17 20.92 26.31
CA GLU A 214 -14.84 19.79 27.19
C GLU A 214 -15.76 19.79 28.40
N MET A 215 -16.38 18.66 28.71
CA MET A 215 -17.21 18.47 29.89
C MET A 215 -16.39 17.93 31.07
N GLU A 216 -15.52 17.02 30.79
CA GLU A 216 -14.51 16.41 31.65
C GLU A 216 -13.35 15.89 30.77
N PRO A 217 -12.15 15.61 31.30
CA PRO A 217 -11.03 15.15 30.49
C PRO A 217 -11.41 14.00 29.56
N GLY A 218 -11.22 14.21 28.25
CA GLY A 218 -11.55 13.25 27.21
C GLY A 218 -13.05 13.15 26.86
N LYS A 219 -13.94 13.96 27.43
CA LYS A 219 -15.36 13.96 27.11
C LYS A 219 -15.80 15.30 26.54
N LEU A 220 -16.22 15.27 25.29
CA LEU A 220 -16.57 16.44 24.50
C LEU A 220 -18.07 16.56 24.31
N TYR A 221 -18.61 17.76 24.51
CA TYR A 221 -19.90 18.19 24.00
C TYR A 221 -19.63 18.95 22.69
N ILE A 222 -20.28 18.52 21.59
CA ILE A 222 -20.13 19.15 20.27
C ILE A 222 -21.51 19.48 19.73
N LYS A 223 -21.76 20.77 19.44
CA LYS A 223 -23.00 21.29 18.87
C LYS A 223 -22.83 21.54 17.38
N TYR A 224 -23.88 21.24 16.61
CA TYR A 224 -23.89 21.30 15.16
C TYR A 224 -25.03 22.17 14.62
N ASN A 225 -24.81 22.85 13.49
CA ASN A 225 -25.91 23.43 12.72
C ASN A 225 -26.80 22.34 12.11
N LYS A 226 -26.16 21.29 11.62
CA LYS A 226 -26.82 20.13 11.01
C LYS A 226 -25.92 18.90 11.16
N LYS A 227 -26.48 17.78 11.54
CA LYS A 227 -25.83 16.49 11.61
C LYS A 227 -26.81 15.35 11.29
N PRO A 228 -26.36 14.19 10.83
CA PRO A 228 -27.19 12.98 10.79
C PRO A 228 -27.44 12.44 12.20
N ALA A 229 -28.41 11.54 12.34
CA ALA A 229 -28.51 10.70 13.53
C ALA A 229 -27.34 9.71 13.55
N VAL A 230 -26.74 9.53 14.73
CA VAL A 230 -25.58 8.66 14.91
C VAL A 230 -25.87 7.66 16.04
N PRO A 231 -25.79 6.35 15.79
CA PRO A 231 -25.97 5.36 16.84
C PRO A 231 -24.95 5.54 17.98
N VAL A 232 -25.43 5.49 19.23
CA VAL A 232 -24.55 5.46 20.40
C VAL A 232 -23.65 4.22 20.33
N GLY A 233 -22.37 4.38 20.64
CA GLY A 233 -21.34 3.36 20.49
C GLY A 233 -20.58 3.42 19.16
N THR A 234 -21.04 4.21 18.17
CA THR A 234 -20.28 4.45 16.94
C THR A 234 -18.95 5.11 17.27
N VAL A 235 -17.87 4.62 16.67
CA VAL A 235 -16.56 5.24 16.75
C VAL A 235 -16.26 6.01 15.47
N PHE A 236 -16.05 7.30 15.60
CA PHE A 236 -15.53 8.12 14.52
C PHE A 236 -14.01 8.00 14.46
N GLN A 237 -13.51 7.72 13.27
CA GLN A 237 -12.08 7.68 12.94
C GLN A 237 -11.80 8.86 12.00
N MET A 238 -11.10 9.88 12.51
CA MET A 238 -10.94 11.16 11.82
C MET A 238 -9.49 11.46 11.48
N ARG A 239 -9.25 12.08 10.35
CA ARG A 239 -7.91 12.48 9.91
C ARG A 239 -7.91 13.72 9.02
N ASP A 240 -6.76 14.37 8.91
CA ASP A 240 -6.46 15.32 7.84
C ASP A 240 -6.60 14.64 6.45
N ALA A 241 -6.91 15.39 5.42
CA ALA A 241 -6.97 14.89 4.04
C ALA A 241 -5.58 14.74 3.40
N ILE A 242 -4.53 15.34 3.97
CA ILE A 242 -3.21 15.47 3.34
C ILE A 242 -2.27 14.33 3.78
N ARG A 243 -1.70 13.60 2.81
CA ARG A 243 -0.78 12.47 3.01
C ARG A 243 0.67 12.94 2.91
N ARG A 244 1.20 13.60 3.95
CA ARG A 244 2.56 14.21 3.90
C ARG A 244 3.69 13.18 3.98
N GLU A 245 3.46 12.06 4.65
CA GLU A 245 4.44 11.00 4.89
C GLU A 245 3.93 9.65 4.33
N ALA A 246 4.78 8.65 4.31
CA ALA A 246 4.42 7.25 4.20
C ALA A 246 5.06 6.49 5.36
N CYS A 247 4.39 5.51 5.96
CA CYS A 247 4.96 4.71 7.04
C CYS A 247 6.28 4.07 6.63
N GLY A 248 6.32 3.50 5.42
CA GLY A 248 7.52 2.91 4.85
C GLY A 248 7.69 3.21 3.37
N LEU A 249 8.92 3.42 2.93
CA LEU A 249 9.26 3.53 1.52
C LEU A 249 10.33 2.52 1.16
N ILE A 250 10.06 1.69 0.15
CA ILE A 250 11.02 0.78 -0.48
C ILE A 250 11.28 1.33 -1.89
N TRP A 251 12.38 2.07 -2.04
CA TRP A 251 12.71 2.83 -3.23
C TRP A 251 13.93 2.26 -3.96
N GLN A 252 13.78 1.95 -5.25
CA GLN A 252 14.87 1.43 -6.10
C GLN A 252 15.67 0.29 -5.45
N SER A 253 15.00 -0.55 -4.69
CA SER A 253 15.61 -1.60 -3.88
C SER A 253 15.23 -2.99 -4.38
N LYS A 254 16.04 -4.00 -4.01
CA LYS A 254 15.85 -5.37 -4.47
C LYS A 254 15.90 -6.35 -3.30
N ASN A 255 15.01 -7.36 -3.33
CA ASN A 255 14.91 -8.42 -2.31
C ASN A 255 14.74 -7.84 -0.91
N VAL A 256 13.63 -7.15 -0.70
CA VAL A 256 13.26 -6.57 0.60
C VAL A 256 12.21 -7.45 1.26
N ARG A 257 12.41 -7.76 2.53
CA ARG A 257 11.50 -8.59 3.32
C ARG A 257 11.10 -7.92 4.62
N LEU A 258 9.80 -7.84 4.86
CA LEU A 258 9.20 -7.61 6.17
C LEU A 258 8.72 -8.96 6.70
N ASP A 259 9.18 -9.39 7.87
CA ASP A 259 8.89 -10.70 8.42
C ASP A 259 8.56 -10.63 9.91
N ASN A 260 7.35 -11.00 10.30
CA ASN A 260 6.86 -10.84 11.66
C ASN A 260 7.02 -9.39 12.17
N VAL A 261 6.57 -8.43 11.32
CA VAL A 261 6.50 -7.01 11.65
C VAL A 261 5.06 -6.66 12.01
N ARG A 262 4.87 -6.05 13.18
CA ARG A 262 3.56 -5.54 13.61
C ARG A 262 3.53 -4.04 13.39
N VAL A 263 2.53 -3.56 12.69
CA VAL A 263 2.29 -2.13 12.49
C VAL A 263 0.94 -1.82 13.12
N TYR A 264 0.99 -1.31 14.34
CA TYR A 264 -0.22 -0.96 15.10
C TYR A 264 -0.83 0.36 14.64
N TYR A 265 -0.01 1.21 14.05
CA TYR A 265 -0.48 2.40 13.35
C TYR A 265 0.52 2.85 12.26
N LEU A 266 -0.03 3.18 11.10
CA LEU A 266 0.67 3.76 9.96
C LEU A 266 0.45 5.28 9.95
N SER A 267 1.49 6.06 10.12
CA SER A 267 1.42 7.50 9.89
C SER A 267 1.17 7.78 8.42
N ASN A 268 0.14 8.55 8.11
CA ASN A 268 -0.23 8.98 6.76
C ASN A 268 -0.48 7.82 5.79
N PHE A 269 0.36 7.67 4.75
CA PHE A 269 0.23 6.60 3.78
C PHE A 269 0.96 5.33 4.26
N GLY A 270 0.69 4.20 3.63
CA GLY A 270 1.19 2.89 4.06
C GLY A 270 2.66 2.60 3.74
N VAL A 271 2.96 1.33 3.55
CA VAL A 271 4.25 0.86 3.03
C VAL A 271 4.21 0.90 1.51
N VAL A 272 5.01 1.77 0.92
CA VAL A 272 5.09 1.97 -0.53
C VAL A 272 6.33 1.31 -1.11
N GLY A 273 6.13 0.29 -1.95
CA GLY A 273 7.16 -0.20 -2.86
C GLY A 273 7.12 0.62 -4.15
N GLN A 274 8.21 1.28 -4.51
CA GLN A 274 8.26 2.13 -5.69
C GLN A 274 9.52 1.86 -6.50
N VAL A 275 9.35 1.45 -7.77
CA VAL A 275 10.45 1.09 -8.68
C VAL A 275 11.41 0.10 -8.01
N SER A 276 10.87 -0.95 -7.40
CA SER A 276 11.62 -1.94 -6.61
C SER A 276 11.34 -3.37 -7.09
N GLU A 277 12.22 -4.30 -6.76
CA GLU A 277 12.20 -5.67 -7.27
C GLU A 277 12.18 -6.67 -6.12
N ASN A 278 11.24 -7.63 -6.15
CA ASN A 278 11.07 -8.70 -5.15
C ASN A 278 10.85 -8.14 -3.73
N ILE A 279 9.59 -7.93 -3.37
CA ILE A 279 9.20 -7.48 -2.02
C ILE A 279 8.35 -8.58 -1.38
N SER A 280 8.69 -8.96 -0.16
CA SER A 280 7.97 -9.96 0.62
C SER A 280 7.47 -9.38 1.94
N ILE A 281 6.20 -9.64 2.28
CA ILE A 281 5.55 -9.25 3.54
C ILE A 281 4.94 -10.51 4.13
N HIS A 282 5.60 -11.08 5.13
CA HIS A 282 5.23 -12.38 5.68
C HIS A 282 4.95 -12.29 7.18
N ARG A 283 3.88 -12.95 7.64
CA ARG A 283 3.50 -13.02 9.05
C ARG A 283 3.41 -11.66 9.73
N CYS A 284 2.97 -10.65 8.97
CA CYS A 284 2.87 -9.27 9.43
C CYS A 284 1.47 -8.97 9.98
N TRP A 285 1.37 -7.84 10.68
CA TRP A 285 0.15 -7.41 11.34
C TRP A 285 -0.04 -5.92 11.11
N PHE A 286 -0.96 -5.55 10.21
CA PHE A 286 -1.38 -4.20 9.98
C PHE A 286 -2.77 -4.03 10.59
N ALA A 287 -2.82 -3.89 11.91
CA ALA A 287 -4.06 -3.78 12.68
C ALA A 287 -3.78 -3.12 14.03
N PRO A 288 -4.77 -2.48 14.68
CA PRO A 288 -4.60 -1.94 16.02
C PRO A 288 -4.11 -3.00 17.00
N GLU A 289 -3.35 -2.56 18.00
CA GLU A 289 -2.97 -3.43 19.11
C GLU A 289 -4.22 -3.94 19.84
N GLU A 290 -4.28 -5.25 20.09
CA GLU A 290 -5.39 -5.87 20.81
C GLU A 290 -5.46 -5.34 22.24
N GLY A 291 -6.67 -4.98 22.70
CA GLY A 291 -6.87 -4.40 24.03
C GLY A 291 -6.53 -2.93 24.18
N SER A 292 -5.94 -2.28 23.17
CA SER A 292 -5.64 -0.84 23.22
C SER A 292 -6.89 0.07 23.18
N GLY A 293 -8.02 -0.45 22.73
CA GLY A 293 -9.23 0.32 22.48
C GLY A 293 -9.24 1.07 21.15
N ARG A 294 -8.12 1.10 20.41
CA ARG A 294 -8.06 1.67 19.05
C ARG A 294 -8.79 0.77 18.07
N THR A 295 -9.44 1.39 17.07
CA THR A 295 -10.25 0.67 16.06
C THR A 295 -9.66 0.75 14.66
N ASN A 296 -8.69 1.64 14.45
CA ASN A 296 -7.95 1.81 13.19
C ASN A 296 -6.44 1.64 13.36
N ALA A 297 -5.76 1.28 12.27
CA ALA A 297 -4.30 1.14 12.18
C ALA A 297 -3.71 1.91 11.00
N GLY A 298 -4.50 2.56 10.17
CA GLY A 298 -4.00 3.18 8.95
C GLY A 298 -4.76 4.42 8.50
N PHE A 299 -3.99 5.39 8.08
CA PHE A 299 -4.49 6.66 7.56
C PHE A 299 -5.03 6.53 6.11
N ALA A 300 -4.53 5.59 5.33
CA ALA A 300 -4.92 5.30 3.95
C ALA A 300 -4.65 3.82 3.62
N ASP A 301 -4.05 3.51 2.45
CA ASP A 301 -3.66 2.16 2.07
C ASP A 301 -2.63 1.59 3.05
N PHE A 302 -2.66 0.27 3.28
CA PHE A 302 -1.61 -0.36 4.08
C PHE A 302 -0.37 -0.69 3.25
N VAL A 303 -0.55 -1.21 2.04
CA VAL A 303 0.53 -1.63 1.15
C VAL A 303 0.22 -1.16 -0.26
N GLN A 304 1.12 -0.36 -0.84
CA GLN A 304 1.02 0.07 -2.24
C GLN A 304 2.30 -0.26 -3.00
N MET A 305 2.16 -0.96 -4.12
CA MET A 305 3.27 -1.35 -4.99
C MET A 305 3.14 -0.63 -6.33
N SER A 306 3.91 0.45 -6.51
CA SER A 306 3.86 1.33 -7.68
C SER A 306 5.06 1.09 -8.60
N GLY A 307 4.83 0.53 -9.79
CA GLY A 307 5.88 0.26 -10.77
C GLY A 307 6.98 -0.66 -10.24
N CYS A 308 6.61 -1.70 -9.52
CA CYS A 308 7.52 -2.76 -9.05
C CYS A 308 7.71 -3.86 -10.10
N ARG A 309 8.67 -4.76 -9.89
CA ARG A 309 8.87 -5.95 -10.71
C ARG A 309 9.31 -7.16 -9.88
N GLY A 310 9.49 -8.32 -10.54
CA GLY A 310 9.82 -9.56 -9.88
C GLY A 310 8.62 -10.17 -9.17
N LEU A 311 8.72 -10.55 -7.92
CA LEU A 311 7.64 -11.11 -7.12
C LEU A 311 7.26 -10.17 -5.97
N ILE A 312 5.98 -9.84 -5.88
CA ILE A 312 5.35 -9.29 -4.67
C ILE A 312 4.66 -10.45 -3.96
N ASP A 313 5.13 -10.79 -2.77
CA ASP A 313 4.70 -11.96 -2.02
C ASP A 313 4.19 -11.54 -0.63
N ILE A 314 2.87 -11.61 -0.42
CA ILE A 314 2.22 -11.16 0.83
C ILE A 314 1.47 -12.36 1.41
N THR A 315 1.96 -12.90 2.51
CA THR A 315 1.38 -14.12 3.09
C THR A 315 1.24 -14.06 4.60
N ASP A 316 0.26 -14.82 5.11
CA ASP A 316 0.07 -15.03 6.55
C ASP A 316 -0.06 -13.71 7.34
N THR A 317 -0.71 -12.70 6.72
CA THR A 317 -0.73 -11.31 7.21
C THR A 317 -2.16 -10.85 7.52
N LYS A 318 -2.33 -10.12 8.63
CA LYS A 318 -3.60 -9.50 9.02
C LYS A 318 -3.64 -8.04 8.61
N PHE A 319 -4.76 -7.63 8.01
CA PHE A 319 -5.08 -6.26 7.64
C PHE A 319 -6.42 -5.86 8.25
N ALA A 320 -6.44 -4.90 9.18
CA ALA A 320 -7.67 -4.42 9.79
C ALA A 320 -7.59 -2.94 10.18
N GLY A 321 -8.66 -2.19 9.91
CA GLY A 321 -8.75 -0.78 10.28
C GLY A 321 -7.95 0.14 9.35
N ALA A 322 -7.99 -0.09 8.03
CA ALA A 322 -7.51 0.87 7.03
C ALA A 322 -8.51 2.00 6.82
N HIS A 323 -8.06 3.12 6.27
CA HIS A 323 -8.91 4.17 5.73
C HIS A 323 -9.03 4.14 4.19
N ASP A 324 -8.27 3.26 3.54
CA ASP A 324 -8.32 2.95 2.11
C ASP A 324 -7.97 1.48 1.88
N ASP A 325 -7.48 1.11 0.71
CA ASP A 325 -7.27 -0.28 0.31
C ASP A 325 -6.10 -0.94 1.06
N PRO A 326 -6.26 -2.11 1.68
CA PRO A 326 -5.14 -2.83 2.30
C PRO A 326 -3.99 -3.14 1.35
N ILE A 327 -4.30 -3.54 0.11
CA ILE A 327 -3.28 -3.85 -0.89
C ILE A 327 -3.67 -3.24 -2.23
N ASN A 328 -2.76 -2.43 -2.77
CA ASN A 328 -2.87 -1.86 -4.12
C ASN A 328 -1.58 -2.16 -4.89
N VAL A 329 -1.67 -2.81 -6.06
CA VAL A 329 -0.53 -3.15 -6.93
C VAL A 329 -0.79 -2.66 -8.32
N HIS A 330 0.02 -1.71 -8.81
CA HIS A 330 -0.18 -1.08 -10.10
C HIS A 330 1.13 -0.59 -10.73
N GLY A 331 1.11 -0.33 -12.04
CA GLY A 331 2.07 0.52 -12.75
C GLY A 331 1.59 1.97 -12.77
N THR A 332 2.19 2.79 -13.62
CA THR A 332 1.76 4.18 -13.80
C THR A 332 1.73 4.52 -15.29
N HIS A 333 0.57 5.00 -15.78
CA HIS A 333 0.45 5.62 -17.09
C HIS A 333 0.97 7.04 -17.07
N LEU A 334 1.91 7.39 -17.98
CA LEU A 334 2.32 8.75 -18.24
C LEU A 334 1.78 9.19 -19.61
N GLN A 335 1.25 10.40 -19.69
CA GLN A 335 0.72 10.92 -20.94
C GLN A 335 1.84 11.43 -21.85
N ILE A 336 1.79 11.11 -23.15
CA ILE A 336 2.62 11.74 -24.16
C ILE A 336 2.14 13.18 -24.36
N VAL A 337 2.96 14.16 -23.96
CA VAL A 337 2.63 15.59 -24.13
C VAL A 337 3.26 16.18 -25.38
N ARG A 338 4.38 15.60 -25.85
CA ARG A 338 5.07 16.06 -27.04
C ARG A 338 6.03 14.99 -27.59
N ALA A 339 6.11 14.86 -28.91
CA ALA A 339 7.23 14.21 -29.57
C ALA A 339 8.27 15.27 -29.93
N THR A 340 9.49 15.15 -29.40
CA THR A 340 10.61 16.08 -29.67
C THR A 340 11.42 15.66 -30.91
N SER A 341 11.32 14.38 -31.29
CA SER A 341 11.80 13.83 -32.56
C SER A 341 10.99 12.57 -32.90
N ALA A 342 11.29 11.92 -34.02
CA ALA A 342 10.59 10.70 -34.44
C ALA A 342 10.66 9.56 -33.40
N ASN A 343 11.66 9.55 -32.52
CA ASN A 343 11.87 8.52 -31.51
C ASN A 343 12.05 9.08 -30.09
N THR A 344 11.80 10.36 -29.85
CA THR A 344 11.93 10.95 -28.51
C THR A 344 10.62 11.57 -28.08
N LEU A 345 10.12 11.14 -26.93
CA LEU A 345 8.85 11.54 -26.37
C LEU A 345 9.05 12.24 -25.02
N LEU A 346 8.33 13.31 -24.79
CA LEU A 346 8.16 13.94 -23.48
C LEU A 346 6.89 13.38 -22.86
N LEU A 347 7.03 12.72 -21.73
CA LEU A 347 5.96 12.09 -20.95
C LEU A 347 5.69 12.93 -19.70
N ARG A 348 4.42 13.00 -19.25
CA ARG A 348 4.01 13.72 -18.05
C ARG A 348 3.20 12.84 -17.13
N TYR A 349 3.51 12.91 -15.82
CA TYR A 349 2.66 12.43 -14.74
C TYR A 349 1.39 13.27 -14.66
N MET A 350 0.24 12.65 -14.81
CA MET A 350 -1.03 13.37 -14.90
C MET A 350 -1.78 13.42 -13.57
N HIS A 351 -1.67 12.38 -12.73
CA HIS A 351 -2.27 12.42 -11.40
C HIS A 351 -1.49 13.38 -10.49
N HIS A 352 -2.20 14.24 -9.76
CA HIS A 352 -1.60 15.30 -8.96
C HIS A 352 -0.73 14.78 -7.80
N GLN A 353 -1.01 13.60 -7.26
CA GLN A 353 -0.27 12.99 -6.15
C GLN A 353 0.75 11.92 -6.58
N THR A 354 0.90 11.66 -7.90
CA THR A 354 1.88 10.67 -8.41
C THR A 354 2.84 11.34 -9.36
N PHE A 355 4.08 11.60 -8.93
CA PHE A 355 5.12 12.30 -9.71
C PHE A 355 6.48 12.26 -9.00
N GLY A 356 7.50 12.80 -9.65
CA GLY A 356 8.81 13.14 -9.06
C GLY A 356 9.81 11.97 -8.99
N PHE A 357 9.51 10.84 -9.61
CA PHE A 357 10.40 9.69 -9.63
C PHE A 357 10.66 9.16 -11.05
N GLN A 358 11.83 8.58 -11.25
CA GLN A 358 12.23 7.98 -12.51
C GLN A 358 11.54 6.63 -12.68
N SER A 359 10.52 6.56 -13.55
CA SER A 359 9.73 5.34 -13.81
C SER A 359 10.12 4.62 -15.11
N PHE A 360 11.06 5.16 -15.88
CA PHE A 360 11.59 4.54 -17.12
C PHE A 360 13.10 4.49 -17.08
N HIS A 361 13.67 3.36 -17.53
CA HIS A 361 15.11 3.16 -17.56
C HIS A 361 15.56 2.64 -18.92
N ARG A 362 16.86 2.77 -19.21
CA ARG A 362 17.45 2.19 -20.41
C ARG A 362 17.23 0.67 -20.45
N GLY A 363 16.70 0.20 -21.56
CA GLY A 363 16.42 -1.21 -21.79
C GLY A 363 15.01 -1.65 -21.43
N ASP A 364 14.20 -0.79 -20.80
CA ASP A 364 12.81 -1.08 -20.50
C ASP A 364 12.00 -1.26 -21.79
N ASP A 365 11.08 -2.19 -21.78
CA ASP A 365 10.03 -2.31 -22.77
C ASP A 365 8.80 -1.52 -22.32
N ILE A 366 8.20 -0.79 -23.26
CA ILE A 366 7.04 0.06 -23.01
C ILE A 366 5.95 -0.21 -24.02
N GLU A 367 4.72 0.09 -23.66
CA GLU A 367 3.58 0.14 -24.58
C GLU A 367 2.99 1.55 -24.67
N ILE A 368 2.66 1.96 -25.88
CA ILE A 368 1.82 3.14 -26.12
C ILE A 368 0.38 2.65 -26.11
N VAL A 369 -0.42 3.19 -25.20
CA VAL A 369 -1.79 2.76 -24.91
C VAL A 369 -2.78 3.85 -25.26
N ASN A 370 -3.91 3.46 -25.82
CA ASN A 370 -5.04 4.35 -26.08
C ASN A 370 -5.89 4.48 -24.80
N PRO A 371 -6.01 5.68 -24.21
CA PRO A 371 -6.71 5.86 -22.93
C PRO A 371 -8.23 5.67 -23.01
N GLU A 372 -8.82 5.62 -24.23
CA GLU A 372 -10.25 5.37 -24.41
C GLU A 372 -10.59 3.88 -24.41
N THR A 373 -9.67 3.05 -24.91
CA THR A 373 -9.86 1.60 -25.05
C THR A 373 -9.03 0.79 -24.06
N LEU A 374 -8.00 1.39 -23.48
CA LEU A 374 -6.96 0.75 -22.67
C LEU A 374 -6.20 -0.36 -23.41
N LEU A 375 -6.20 -0.32 -24.74
CA LEU A 375 -5.48 -1.28 -25.57
C LEU A 375 -4.16 -0.70 -26.05
N ALA A 376 -3.11 -1.53 -26.06
CA ALA A 376 -1.81 -1.19 -26.59
C ALA A 376 -1.88 -1.01 -28.13
N GLU A 377 -1.31 0.07 -28.63
CA GLU A 377 -1.22 0.37 -30.07
C GLU A 377 0.21 0.17 -30.61
N GLY A 378 1.18 -0.10 -29.74
CA GLY A 378 2.56 -0.42 -30.14
C GLY A 378 3.50 -0.64 -28.96
N THR A 379 4.48 -1.52 -29.16
CA THR A 379 5.52 -1.85 -28.19
C THR A 379 6.88 -1.32 -28.64
N PHE A 380 7.60 -0.68 -27.74
CA PHE A 380 8.88 -0.03 -28.00
C PHE A 380 9.88 -0.34 -26.88
N LYS A 381 11.18 -0.16 -27.16
CA LYS A 381 12.25 -0.29 -26.18
C LYS A 381 12.91 1.06 -25.91
N VAL A 382 13.09 1.38 -24.65
CA VAL A 382 13.74 2.61 -24.19
C VAL A 382 15.25 2.53 -24.43
N LYS A 383 15.80 3.45 -25.20
CA LYS A 383 17.24 3.64 -25.43
C LYS A 383 17.85 4.51 -24.32
N ASN A 384 17.13 5.54 -23.90
CA ASN A 384 17.53 6.46 -22.84
C ASN A 384 16.29 7.07 -22.18
N ALA A 385 16.38 7.42 -20.90
CA ALA A 385 15.34 8.13 -20.17
C ALA A 385 15.97 9.08 -19.15
N ARG A 386 15.37 10.27 -18.97
CA ARG A 386 15.81 11.24 -17.97
C ARG A 386 14.63 12.07 -17.45
N MET A 387 14.65 12.37 -16.18
CA MET A 387 13.75 13.37 -15.60
C MET A 387 14.11 14.75 -16.16
N VAL A 388 13.09 15.47 -16.64
CA VAL A 388 13.23 16.86 -17.13
C VAL A 388 12.75 17.83 -16.04
N SER A 389 11.70 17.43 -15.34
CA SER A 389 11.16 18.11 -14.17
C SER A 389 10.55 17.06 -13.23
N PRO A 390 10.11 17.40 -12.04
CA PRO A 390 9.36 16.45 -11.20
C PRO A 390 8.12 15.86 -11.90
N ARG A 391 7.54 16.58 -12.85
CA ARG A 391 6.34 16.13 -13.59
C ARG A 391 6.64 15.46 -14.92
N GLU A 392 7.86 15.55 -15.46
CA GLU A 392 8.13 15.16 -16.83
C GLU A 392 9.37 14.29 -16.98
N ILE A 393 9.23 13.26 -17.81
CA ILE A 393 10.30 12.35 -18.22
C ILE A 393 10.44 12.40 -19.74
N GLU A 394 11.65 12.65 -20.23
CA GLU A 394 11.98 12.47 -21.62
C GLU A 394 12.53 11.06 -21.86
N ILE A 395 11.91 10.32 -22.77
CA ILE A 395 12.38 9.00 -23.19
C ILE A 395 12.79 9.03 -24.66
N THR A 396 13.91 8.41 -24.98
CA THR A 396 14.33 8.13 -26.37
C THR A 396 14.16 6.64 -26.62
N LEU A 397 13.50 6.29 -27.69
CA LEU A 397 13.22 4.89 -28.09
C LEU A 397 14.26 4.38 -29.10
N THR A 398 14.38 3.08 -29.21
CA THR A 398 15.31 2.43 -30.17
C THR A 398 14.82 2.51 -31.62
N LYS A 399 13.51 2.73 -31.84
CA LYS A 399 12.88 2.88 -33.15
C LYS A 399 11.95 4.11 -33.16
N PRO A 400 11.68 4.69 -34.34
CA PRO A 400 10.69 5.76 -34.47
C PRO A 400 9.28 5.31 -34.08
N VAL A 401 8.51 6.22 -33.51
CA VAL A 401 7.08 6.03 -33.26
C VAL A 401 6.31 6.41 -34.55
N PRO A 402 5.40 5.56 -35.03
CA PRO A 402 4.56 5.89 -36.19
C PRO A 402 3.77 7.18 -35.97
N ALA A 403 3.81 8.07 -36.93
CA ALA A 403 3.21 9.41 -36.82
C ALA A 403 1.69 9.38 -36.56
N ASN A 404 0.99 8.34 -37.01
CA ASN A 404 -0.44 8.15 -36.76
C ASN A 404 -0.75 7.91 -35.28
N LEU A 405 0.14 7.30 -34.50
CA LEU A 405 -0.03 7.12 -33.05
C LEU A 405 0.05 8.45 -32.29
N LEU A 406 0.73 9.45 -32.84
CA LEU A 406 0.94 10.76 -32.20
C LEU A 406 -0.09 11.82 -32.63
N LYS A 407 -0.85 11.58 -33.72
CA LYS A 407 -1.77 12.57 -34.31
C LYS A 407 -3.22 12.45 -33.79
N ASN A 408 -3.64 11.30 -33.29
CA ASN A 408 -5.04 10.98 -33.03
C ASN A 408 -5.45 11.09 -31.57
N GLY A 409 -5.12 12.22 -30.92
CA GLY A 409 -5.48 12.49 -29.52
C GLY A 409 -4.42 12.00 -28.51
N ALA A 410 -4.72 12.18 -27.24
CA ALA A 410 -3.82 11.80 -26.16
C ALA A 410 -3.52 10.28 -26.17
N ARG A 411 -2.28 9.94 -25.92
CA ARG A 411 -1.82 8.57 -25.66
C ARG A 411 -1.09 8.53 -24.34
N VAL A 412 -1.16 7.40 -23.67
CA VAL A 412 -0.39 7.14 -22.46
C VAL A 412 0.66 6.07 -22.73
N VAL A 413 1.68 6.07 -21.90
CA VAL A 413 2.78 5.09 -21.96
C VAL A 413 2.82 4.32 -20.66
N GLU A 414 2.83 2.99 -20.78
CA GLU A 414 3.05 2.07 -19.68
C GLU A 414 4.45 1.45 -19.76
N ASN A 415 5.14 1.34 -18.63
CA ASN A 415 6.37 0.58 -18.53
C ASN A 415 6.05 -0.89 -18.24
N ILE A 416 6.15 -1.76 -19.25
CA ILE A 416 5.79 -3.17 -19.13
C ILE A 416 6.93 -4.06 -18.59
N THR A 417 8.12 -3.53 -18.41
CA THR A 417 9.23 -4.20 -17.71
C THR A 417 9.02 -4.18 -16.20
N TRP A 418 8.43 -3.10 -15.69
CA TRP A 418 8.18 -2.89 -14.27
C TRP A 418 6.74 -3.26 -13.91
N THR A 419 6.42 -4.55 -14.08
CA THR A 419 5.15 -5.16 -13.71
C THR A 419 5.43 -6.45 -12.94
N PRO A 420 4.97 -6.60 -11.68
CA PRO A 420 5.33 -7.74 -10.84
C PRO A 420 4.42 -8.94 -11.08
N ARG A 421 4.91 -10.14 -10.76
CA ARG A 421 4.07 -11.27 -10.36
C ARG A 421 3.58 -10.99 -8.94
N VAL A 422 2.34 -11.39 -8.63
CA VAL A 422 1.75 -11.15 -7.31
C VAL A 422 1.27 -12.48 -6.72
N HIS A 423 1.63 -12.72 -5.47
CA HIS A 423 1.10 -13.83 -4.69
C HIS A 423 0.59 -13.28 -3.36
N ILE A 424 -0.72 -13.45 -3.08
CA ILE A 424 -1.35 -13.02 -1.83
C ILE A 424 -2.07 -14.24 -1.26
N ALA A 425 -1.64 -14.74 -0.11
CA ALA A 425 -2.18 -15.97 0.44
C ALA A 425 -2.27 -15.99 1.97
N ARG A 426 -3.30 -16.66 2.49
CA ARG A 426 -3.54 -16.84 3.93
C ARG A 426 -3.56 -15.54 4.72
N CYS A 427 -4.11 -14.48 4.08
CA CYS A 427 -4.29 -13.17 4.68
C CYS A 427 -5.72 -13.01 5.21
N HIS A 428 -5.86 -12.15 6.21
CA HIS A 428 -7.14 -11.80 6.80
C HIS A 428 -7.41 -10.31 6.64
N PHE A 429 -8.58 -9.96 6.08
CA PHE A 429 -8.99 -8.58 5.81
C PHE A 429 -10.30 -8.26 6.55
N SER A 430 -10.33 -7.21 7.37
CA SER A 430 -11.52 -6.73 8.09
C SER A 430 -11.46 -5.24 8.38
N ARG A 431 -12.60 -4.64 8.72
CA ARG A 431 -12.69 -3.19 9.05
C ARG A 431 -12.14 -2.31 7.93
N ILE A 432 -12.53 -2.61 6.68
CA ILE A 432 -12.06 -1.91 5.49
C ILE A 432 -13.26 -1.19 4.85
N PRO A 433 -13.20 0.15 4.71
CA PRO A 433 -14.31 0.95 4.16
C PRO A 433 -14.34 0.94 2.62
N THR A 434 -13.34 0.37 2.00
CA THR A 434 -13.13 0.34 0.55
C THR A 434 -12.96 -1.10 0.07
N ARG A 435 -11.99 -1.31 -0.82
CA ARG A 435 -11.66 -2.61 -1.40
C ARG A 435 -10.63 -3.34 -0.54
N GLY A 436 -10.61 -4.66 -0.63
CA GLY A 436 -9.58 -5.47 0.04
C GLY A 436 -8.26 -5.49 -0.75
N ILE A 437 -8.32 -5.83 -2.03
CA ILE A 437 -7.17 -5.89 -2.94
C ILE A 437 -7.53 -5.19 -4.25
N LEU A 438 -6.70 -4.24 -4.67
CA LEU A 438 -6.70 -3.70 -6.02
C LEU A 438 -5.47 -4.23 -6.74
N ILE A 439 -5.68 -4.84 -7.91
CA ILE A 439 -4.61 -5.47 -8.69
C ILE A 439 -4.66 -5.06 -10.15
N THR A 440 -3.54 -4.54 -10.64
CA THR A 440 -3.32 -4.15 -12.03
C THR A 440 -1.93 -4.58 -12.46
N THR A 441 -1.76 -5.84 -12.88
CA THR A 441 -0.48 -6.36 -13.38
C THR A 441 -0.68 -7.38 -14.48
N ARG A 442 0.18 -7.37 -15.47
CA ARG A 442 0.14 -8.30 -16.60
C ARG A 442 0.90 -9.63 -16.35
N GLN A 443 1.59 -9.73 -15.23
CA GLN A 443 2.34 -10.93 -14.89
C GLN A 443 1.45 -11.97 -14.19
N PRO A 444 1.77 -13.27 -14.30
CA PRO A 444 1.01 -14.32 -13.62
C PRO A 444 0.87 -14.04 -12.11
N SER A 445 -0.37 -14.09 -11.62
CA SER A 445 -0.68 -13.73 -10.24
C SER A 445 -1.67 -14.69 -9.60
N VAL A 446 -1.56 -14.89 -8.29
CA VAL A 446 -2.43 -15.78 -7.52
C VAL A 446 -2.89 -15.08 -6.23
N ILE A 447 -4.20 -15.12 -5.97
CA ILE A 447 -4.83 -14.68 -4.72
C ILE A 447 -5.57 -15.89 -4.16
N GLU A 448 -5.06 -16.49 -3.07
CA GLU A 448 -5.55 -17.76 -2.57
C GLU A 448 -5.61 -17.88 -1.05
N ASP A 449 -6.54 -18.72 -0.56
CA ASP A 449 -6.66 -19.08 0.85
C ASP A 449 -6.84 -17.87 1.80
N ASN A 450 -7.41 -16.76 1.30
CA ASN A 450 -7.62 -15.54 2.08
C ASN A 450 -9.03 -15.49 2.67
N TYR A 451 -9.17 -14.72 3.75
CA TYR A 451 -10.46 -14.43 4.38
C TYR A 451 -10.75 -12.93 4.34
N PHE A 452 -11.90 -12.57 3.75
CA PHE A 452 -12.38 -11.19 3.67
C PHE A 452 -13.69 -11.07 4.46
N TYR A 453 -13.75 -10.09 5.37
CA TYR A 453 -14.94 -9.84 6.17
C TYR A 453 -15.40 -8.39 6.06
N GLY A 454 -16.65 -8.20 5.61
CA GLY A 454 -17.34 -6.90 5.69
C GLY A 454 -16.75 -5.78 4.84
N MET A 455 -16.08 -6.10 3.73
CA MET A 455 -15.60 -5.06 2.78
C MET A 455 -16.77 -4.21 2.31
N GLN A 456 -16.66 -2.89 2.35
CA GLN A 456 -17.75 -1.97 1.99
C GLN A 456 -17.81 -1.65 0.49
N MET A 457 -16.77 -2.01 -0.23
CA MET A 457 -16.69 -2.07 -1.69
C MET A 457 -16.30 -3.48 -2.11
N SER A 458 -15.74 -3.65 -3.30
CA SER A 458 -15.27 -4.95 -3.77
C SER A 458 -14.19 -5.53 -2.87
N ALA A 459 -14.26 -6.82 -2.54
CA ALA A 459 -13.16 -7.48 -1.86
C ALA A 459 -11.91 -7.56 -2.77
N ILE A 460 -12.11 -7.80 -4.06
CA ILE A 460 -11.04 -7.75 -5.07
C ILE A 460 -11.50 -6.92 -6.26
N LEU A 461 -10.73 -5.88 -6.59
CA LEU A 461 -10.91 -5.07 -7.80
C LEU A 461 -9.76 -5.36 -8.78
N VAL A 462 -10.12 -5.79 -9.98
CA VAL A 462 -9.21 -5.94 -11.13
C VAL A 462 -9.45 -4.76 -12.04
N ALA A 463 -8.53 -3.79 -12.06
CA ALA A 463 -8.69 -2.51 -12.74
C ALA A 463 -7.58 -2.24 -13.76
N ASP A 464 -7.72 -1.15 -14.47
CA ASP A 464 -6.72 -0.44 -15.29
C ASP A 464 -7.28 0.94 -15.59
N ASP A 465 -6.51 2.00 -15.35
CA ASP A 465 -6.96 3.38 -15.49
C ASP A 465 -5.91 4.27 -16.16
N ALA A 466 -6.33 5.03 -17.16
CA ALA A 466 -5.49 5.98 -17.90
C ALA A 466 -6.01 7.43 -17.83
N ARG A 467 -6.82 7.79 -16.81
CA ARG A 467 -7.47 9.11 -16.75
C ARG A 467 -7.71 9.69 -15.38
N SER A 468 -8.02 8.86 -14.39
CA SER A 468 -8.33 9.27 -13.02
C SER A 468 -7.06 9.20 -12.16
N TRP A 469 -6.70 8.01 -11.75
CA TRP A 469 -5.49 7.76 -10.96
C TRP A 469 -4.26 7.48 -11.82
N PHE A 470 -4.45 7.14 -13.10
CA PHE A 470 -3.39 6.71 -14.01
C PHE A 470 -2.64 5.47 -13.50
N GLU A 471 -3.32 4.62 -12.77
CA GLU A 471 -2.80 3.33 -12.29
C GLU A 471 -2.90 2.29 -13.40
N SER A 472 -1.76 1.88 -13.93
CA SER A 472 -1.68 1.09 -15.16
C SER A 472 -1.52 -0.39 -14.91
N GLY A 473 -2.03 -1.16 -15.84
CA GLY A 473 -1.69 -2.54 -16.09
C GLY A 473 -2.90 -3.42 -16.41
N PRO A 474 -3.09 -3.82 -17.68
CA PRO A 474 -4.06 -4.86 -17.99
C PRO A 474 -3.68 -6.15 -17.26
N VAL A 475 -4.66 -6.82 -16.67
CA VAL A 475 -4.41 -8.05 -15.91
C VAL A 475 -4.43 -9.25 -16.84
N HIS A 476 -3.35 -10.04 -16.79
CA HIS A 476 -3.22 -11.29 -17.53
C HIS A 476 -2.84 -12.44 -16.59
N ASN A 477 -3.48 -13.63 -16.79
CA ASN A 477 -3.15 -14.85 -16.04
C ASN A 477 -3.31 -14.70 -14.51
N LEU A 478 -4.49 -14.26 -14.06
CA LEU A 478 -4.85 -14.16 -12.64
C LEU A 478 -5.67 -15.37 -12.20
N THR A 479 -5.29 -15.98 -11.08
CA THR A 479 -6.07 -17.00 -10.40
C THR A 479 -6.52 -16.50 -9.02
N ILE A 480 -7.84 -16.55 -8.77
CA ILE A 480 -8.47 -16.24 -7.48
C ILE A 480 -9.12 -17.53 -6.99
N ARG A 481 -8.55 -18.16 -5.96
CA ARG A 481 -9.04 -19.48 -5.53
C ARG A 481 -9.01 -19.69 -4.01
N ASN A 482 -9.90 -20.57 -3.54
CA ASN A 482 -9.97 -21.01 -2.14
C ASN A 482 -10.16 -19.86 -1.14
N ASN A 483 -10.64 -18.69 -1.58
CA ASN A 483 -10.88 -17.56 -0.69
C ASN A 483 -12.27 -17.65 -0.08
N VAL A 484 -12.43 -17.08 1.11
CA VAL A 484 -13.71 -16.91 1.78
C VAL A 484 -14.05 -15.41 1.81
N PHE A 485 -15.16 -15.06 1.18
CA PHE A 485 -15.73 -13.73 1.19
C PHE A 485 -16.99 -13.72 2.06
N ASN A 486 -16.89 -13.12 3.24
CA ASN A 486 -17.96 -13.12 4.22
C ASN A 486 -18.52 -11.71 4.38
N ARG A 487 -19.81 -11.52 4.03
CA ARG A 487 -20.55 -10.26 4.16
C ARG A 487 -19.88 -9.05 3.49
N CYS A 488 -19.14 -9.26 2.40
CA CYS A 488 -18.64 -8.18 1.56
C CYS A 488 -19.80 -7.60 0.73
N LEU A 489 -19.78 -6.28 0.48
CA LEU A 489 -20.86 -5.58 -0.20
C LEU A 489 -20.67 -5.50 -1.72
N GLY A 490 -21.76 -5.31 -2.43
CA GLY A 490 -21.79 -4.98 -3.85
C GLY A 490 -21.25 -6.09 -4.76
N SER A 491 -20.34 -5.72 -5.63
CA SER A 491 -19.63 -6.63 -6.54
C SER A 491 -18.39 -7.18 -5.82
N ILE A 492 -18.46 -8.40 -5.26
CA ILE A 492 -17.43 -8.92 -4.35
C ILE A 492 -16.09 -9.06 -5.09
N ILE A 493 -16.07 -9.70 -6.26
CA ILE A 493 -14.96 -9.62 -7.21
C ILE A 493 -15.43 -8.80 -8.40
N TRP A 494 -14.75 -7.68 -8.64
CA TRP A 494 -15.12 -6.78 -9.72
C TRP A 494 -13.98 -6.63 -10.72
N ILE A 495 -14.22 -7.09 -11.97
CA ILE A 495 -13.30 -6.92 -13.08
C ILE A 495 -13.78 -5.71 -13.87
N ASN A 496 -13.13 -4.57 -13.69
CA ASN A 496 -13.62 -3.28 -14.14
C ASN A 496 -12.49 -2.36 -14.64
N PRO A 497 -11.94 -2.61 -15.83
CA PRO A 497 -11.06 -1.63 -16.46
C PRO A 497 -11.87 -0.39 -16.86
N GLU A 498 -11.29 0.81 -16.73
CA GLU A 498 -11.99 2.08 -16.97
C GLU A 498 -12.02 2.48 -18.46
N ASN A 499 -12.07 1.52 -19.37
CA ASN A 499 -12.19 1.77 -20.81
C ASN A 499 -13.57 2.32 -21.15
N ARG A 500 -13.61 3.46 -21.89
CA ARG A 500 -14.86 4.09 -22.35
C ARG A 500 -15.35 3.55 -23.68
N LYS A 501 -14.43 3.05 -24.51
CA LYS A 501 -14.75 2.48 -25.81
C LYS A 501 -14.43 0.99 -25.83
N LYS A 502 -15.38 0.21 -26.31
CA LYS A 502 -15.20 -1.23 -26.54
C LYS A 502 -14.50 -1.44 -27.88
N ALA A 503 -13.26 -1.92 -27.85
CA ALA A 503 -12.48 -2.24 -29.05
C ALA A 503 -11.78 -3.60 -28.94
N GLY A 504 -11.96 -4.28 -27.82
CA GLY A 504 -11.38 -5.57 -27.46
C GLY A 504 -11.43 -5.77 -25.96
N ALA A 505 -10.90 -6.90 -25.48
CA ALA A 505 -10.77 -7.17 -24.06
C ALA A 505 -9.47 -6.54 -23.51
N VAL A 506 -9.59 -5.80 -22.42
CA VAL A 506 -8.44 -5.22 -21.70
C VAL A 506 -7.75 -6.31 -20.88
N HIS A 507 -8.52 -7.08 -20.13
CA HIS A 507 -8.00 -8.19 -19.31
C HIS A 507 -8.14 -9.52 -20.03
N ARG A 508 -7.37 -10.54 -19.58
CA ARG A 508 -7.47 -11.90 -20.14
C ARG A 508 -6.97 -12.98 -19.19
N ASN A 509 -7.45 -14.22 -19.43
CA ASN A 509 -7.01 -15.42 -18.71
C ASN A 509 -7.20 -15.28 -17.19
N ILE A 510 -8.41 -15.00 -16.74
CA ILE A 510 -8.75 -14.89 -15.32
C ILE A 510 -9.54 -16.14 -14.92
N THR A 511 -9.11 -16.79 -13.84
CA THR A 511 -9.79 -17.96 -13.27
C THR A 511 -10.23 -17.65 -11.84
N ILE A 512 -11.51 -17.87 -11.54
CA ILE A 512 -12.13 -17.70 -10.22
C ILE A 512 -12.72 -19.04 -9.82
N GLU A 513 -12.09 -19.74 -8.87
CA GLU A 513 -12.47 -21.13 -8.58
C GLU A 513 -12.37 -21.49 -7.09
N ASN A 514 -13.25 -22.40 -6.65
CA ASN A 514 -13.25 -22.97 -5.30
C ASN A 514 -13.38 -21.91 -4.18
N ASN A 515 -13.97 -20.74 -4.44
CA ASN A 515 -14.19 -19.71 -3.44
C ASN A 515 -15.56 -19.89 -2.77
N VAL A 516 -15.70 -19.35 -1.56
CA VAL A 516 -16.96 -19.29 -0.82
C VAL A 516 -17.39 -17.84 -0.67
N PHE A 517 -18.62 -17.54 -1.12
CA PHE A 517 -19.22 -16.22 -1.02
C PHE A 517 -20.44 -16.27 -0.09
N THR A 518 -20.35 -15.70 1.11
CA THR A 518 -21.49 -15.49 1.99
C THR A 518 -22.05 -14.09 1.75
N LEU A 519 -23.20 -14.00 1.12
CA LEU A 519 -23.84 -12.74 0.74
C LEU A 519 -24.50 -12.06 1.93
N ASN A 520 -24.43 -10.74 1.98
CA ASN A 520 -25.12 -9.93 2.99
C ASN A 520 -26.55 -9.57 2.54
N SER A 521 -26.75 -9.47 1.23
CA SER A 521 -28.00 -9.13 0.56
C SER A 521 -28.18 -9.94 -0.72
N LYS A 522 -29.43 -10.15 -1.15
CA LYS A 522 -29.75 -10.73 -2.46
C LYS A 522 -29.27 -9.86 -3.63
N ASN A 523 -28.95 -8.60 -3.38
CA ASN A 523 -28.41 -7.68 -4.38
C ASN A 523 -26.91 -7.78 -4.55
N ASP A 524 -26.19 -8.41 -3.63
CA ASP A 524 -24.76 -8.62 -3.73
C ASP A 524 -24.45 -9.63 -4.84
N LYS A 525 -23.39 -9.37 -5.58
CA LYS A 525 -23.00 -10.22 -6.72
C LYS A 525 -21.61 -10.79 -6.47
N PRO A 526 -21.44 -12.12 -6.48
CA PRO A 526 -20.15 -12.75 -6.32
C PRO A 526 -19.11 -12.22 -7.29
N VAL A 527 -19.43 -12.16 -8.59
CA VAL A 527 -18.53 -11.69 -9.64
C VAL A 527 -19.28 -10.78 -10.61
N VAL A 528 -18.71 -9.60 -10.86
CA VAL A 528 -19.15 -8.69 -11.94
C VAL A 528 -17.96 -8.39 -12.82
N TYR A 529 -18.16 -8.39 -14.13
CA TYR A 529 -17.06 -8.22 -15.08
C TYR A 529 -17.47 -7.55 -16.38
N HIS A 530 -16.52 -6.89 -17.01
CA HIS A 530 -16.57 -6.50 -18.40
C HIS A 530 -15.15 -6.46 -18.99
N SER A 531 -15.04 -6.36 -20.31
CA SER A 531 -13.77 -6.20 -21.05
C SER A 531 -12.69 -7.23 -20.67
N VAL A 532 -13.09 -8.48 -20.50
CA VAL A 532 -12.21 -9.61 -20.19
C VAL A 532 -12.40 -10.76 -21.17
N ASP A 533 -11.30 -11.31 -21.64
CA ASP A 533 -11.27 -12.51 -22.51
C ASP A 533 -10.80 -13.72 -21.69
N ASN A 534 -11.33 -14.91 -22.03
CA ASN A 534 -11.04 -16.17 -21.36
C ASN A 534 -11.20 -16.10 -19.82
N LEU A 535 -12.38 -15.65 -19.37
CA LEU A 535 -12.78 -15.71 -17.97
C LEU A 535 -13.36 -17.09 -17.65
N LYS A 536 -12.87 -17.74 -16.59
CA LYS A 536 -13.36 -19.01 -16.06
C LYS A 536 -13.85 -18.83 -14.63
N ILE A 537 -15.13 -19.12 -14.42
CA ILE A 537 -15.75 -19.11 -13.09
C ILE A 537 -16.27 -20.53 -12.86
N LYS A 538 -15.80 -21.22 -11.82
CA LYS A 538 -16.19 -22.61 -11.58
C LYS A 538 -16.00 -23.06 -10.14
N ASN A 539 -16.84 -23.99 -9.72
CA ASN A 539 -16.73 -24.65 -8.41
C ASN A 539 -16.76 -23.69 -7.22
N ASN A 540 -17.33 -22.51 -7.37
CA ASN A 540 -17.52 -21.59 -6.25
C ASN A 540 -18.84 -21.91 -5.54
N ILE A 541 -18.91 -21.63 -4.24
CA ILE A 541 -20.11 -21.79 -3.42
C ILE A 541 -20.64 -20.40 -3.08
N VAL A 542 -21.93 -20.18 -3.32
CA VAL A 542 -22.63 -18.98 -2.89
C VAL A 542 -23.63 -19.36 -1.80
N ILE A 543 -23.52 -18.71 -0.65
CA ILE A 543 -24.42 -18.83 0.49
C ILE A 543 -25.26 -17.56 0.55
N ASN A 544 -26.56 -17.69 0.34
CA ASN A 544 -27.52 -16.59 0.36
C ASN A 544 -27.88 -16.15 1.80
N PRO A 545 -28.48 -14.95 1.97
CA PRO A 545 -28.88 -14.47 3.30
C PRO A 545 -29.90 -15.37 4.02
N ASP A 546 -30.67 -16.18 3.30
CA ASP A 546 -31.61 -17.15 3.86
C ASP A 546 -30.97 -18.50 4.24
N GLY A 547 -29.64 -18.62 4.09
CA GLY A 547 -28.88 -19.84 4.37
C GLY A 547 -28.86 -20.86 3.24
N SER A 548 -29.60 -20.65 2.15
CA SER A 548 -29.52 -21.52 0.97
C SER A 548 -28.16 -21.40 0.28
N SER A 549 -27.69 -22.48 -0.32
CA SER A 549 -26.41 -22.47 -1.04
C SER A 549 -26.56 -23.02 -2.46
N SER A 550 -25.69 -22.53 -3.36
CA SER A 550 -25.64 -22.97 -4.76
C SER A 550 -24.19 -22.99 -5.26
N LEU A 551 -23.95 -23.82 -6.29
CA LEU A 551 -22.71 -23.76 -7.08
C LEU A 551 -22.77 -22.58 -8.06
N TYR A 552 -21.61 -21.90 -8.21
CA TYR A 552 -21.47 -20.73 -9.06
C TYR A 552 -20.24 -20.83 -9.96
#